data_d37bf3e287d655afcc138fbc4374da82
#
_entry.id   d37bf3e287d655afcc138fbc4374da82
#
_cell.length_a   1.000
_cell.length_b   1.000
_cell.length_c   1.000
_cell.angle_alpha   90.00
_cell.angle_beta   90.00
_cell.angle_gamma   90.00
#
_symmetry.space_group_name_H-M   'P 1'
#
loop_
_entity.id
_entity.type
_entity.pdbx_description
1 polymer ?
#
loop_
_entity_poly.entity_id
_entity_poly.type
_entity_poly.pdbx_seq_one_letter_code
_entity_poly.pdbx_strand_id
1 'polypeptide(L)'
;MNISRNRHHCYSNNEKIPVLETQNPVLCRADSTNSCRRGTWLIHPLLLLLLALPTTPVFANPTGGVVQGGNITITDVAGLTTITQGDMRGIVNWQDFSIGALETTRFIQPSSSAATLNRVTGGLPSNIHGALEANGHVFLINPNGVLVGAQGRVNTAGFVASALDVPDGEFLGGGDMTFSGPSLAGVVNLGTISWRCCPDGAHR
;
A
#
# COMPACT_ATOMS: atom_id res chain seq x y z
N MET A 1 -54.12 -21.84 -14.23
CA MET A 1 -52.65 -21.75 -14.33
C MET A 1 -52.29 -20.47 -15.05
N ASN A 2 -51.95 -19.44 -14.32
CA ASN A 2 -51.76 -18.10 -14.84
C ASN A 2 -50.35 -17.65 -14.55
N ILE A 3 -49.53 -17.50 -15.59
CA ILE A 3 -48.14 -17.06 -15.51
C ILE A 3 -48.14 -15.56 -15.67
N SER A 4 -47.96 -14.86 -14.57
CA SER A 4 -47.78 -13.40 -14.54
C SER A 4 -46.35 -13.04 -14.98
N ARG A 5 -46.25 -12.35 -16.14
CA ARG A 5 -45.00 -11.74 -16.61
C ARG A 5 -44.84 -10.38 -15.92
N ASN A 6 -43.86 -10.27 -15.02
CA ASN A 6 -43.41 -8.98 -14.50
C ASN A 6 -42.58 -8.28 -15.59
N ARG A 7 -43.11 -7.19 -16.12
CA ARG A 7 -42.38 -6.25 -16.98
C ARG A 7 -41.65 -5.24 -16.05
N HIS A 8 -40.35 -5.25 -16.06
CA HIS A 8 -39.59 -4.17 -15.49
C HIS A 8 -39.73 -2.91 -16.36
N HIS A 9 -40.38 -1.90 -15.82
CA HIS A 9 -40.38 -0.55 -16.38
C HIS A 9 -39.06 0.12 -16.05
N CYS A 10 -38.24 0.38 -17.06
CA CYS A 10 -37.15 1.33 -16.96
C CYS A 10 -37.73 2.75 -17.00
N TYR A 11 -37.64 3.47 -15.89
CA TYR A 11 -37.94 4.89 -15.87
C TYR A 11 -36.73 5.64 -16.39
N SER A 12 -36.84 6.29 -17.52
CA SER A 12 -35.89 7.25 -18.05
C SER A 12 -36.25 8.61 -17.46
N ASN A 13 -35.53 9.01 -16.41
CA ASN A 13 -35.59 10.41 -15.97
C ASN A 13 -34.61 11.22 -16.77
N ASN A 14 -35.12 11.92 -17.75
CA ASN A 14 -34.45 12.89 -18.59
C ASN A 14 -34.37 14.23 -17.80
N GLU A 15 -33.54 14.33 -16.78
CA GLU A 15 -33.20 15.60 -16.16
C GLU A 15 -32.06 16.24 -16.93
N LYS A 16 -32.42 17.32 -17.64
CA LYS A 16 -31.46 18.23 -18.26
C LYS A 16 -30.62 18.89 -17.17
N ILE A 17 -29.36 18.49 -17.07
CA ILE A 17 -28.38 19.21 -16.31
C ILE A 17 -28.12 20.55 -17.02
N PRO A 18 -28.30 21.72 -16.37
CA PRO A 18 -27.96 22.99 -16.99
C PRO A 18 -26.44 23.05 -17.16
N VAL A 19 -26.01 23.09 -18.41
CA VAL A 19 -24.63 23.42 -18.76
C VAL A 19 -24.39 24.87 -18.30
N LEU A 20 -23.53 25.04 -17.33
CA LEU A 20 -22.99 26.35 -16.95
C LEU A 20 -22.13 26.83 -18.09
N GLU A 21 -22.78 27.58 -18.99
CA GLU A 21 -22.13 28.37 -20.03
C GLU A 21 -21.36 29.48 -19.37
N THR A 22 -20.04 29.34 -19.24
CA THR A 22 -19.17 30.40 -18.81
C THR A 22 -19.16 31.50 -19.87
N GLN A 23 -20.06 32.46 -19.70
CA GLN A 23 -20.05 33.67 -20.51
C GLN A 23 -18.82 34.48 -20.18
N ASN A 24 -17.83 34.47 -21.08
CA ASN A 24 -16.77 35.45 -21.09
C ASN A 24 -17.40 36.82 -21.31
N PRO A 25 -17.19 37.81 -20.41
CA PRO A 25 -17.66 39.14 -20.65
C PRO A 25 -16.83 39.76 -21.79
N VAL A 26 -17.46 39.93 -22.94
CA VAL A 26 -16.92 40.75 -24.05
C VAL A 26 -17.13 42.19 -23.65
N LEU A 27 -16.11 42.84 -23.14
CA LEU A 27 -16.09 44.31 -22.96
C LEU A 27 -15.92 44.98 -24.32
N CYS A 28 -17.03 45.28 -24.97
CA CYS A 28 -17.03 46.17 -26.12
C CYS A 28 -16.95 47.65 -25.65
N ARG A 29 -15.78 48.25 -25.75
CA ARG A 29 -15.60 49.69 -25.64
C ARG A 29 -15.90 50.28 -27.00
N ALA A 30 -16.92 51.09 -27.07
CA ALA A 30 -17.29 51.82 -28.28
C ALA A 30 -16.26 52.92 -28.54
N ASP A 31 -15.33 52.68 -29.44
CA ASP A 31 -14.50 53.68 -30.05
C ASP A 31 -14.87 53.72 -31.57
N SER A 32 -14.92 54.94 -32.10
CA SER A 32 -15.50 55.31 -33.40
C SER A 32 -14.74 54.82 -34.64
N THR A 33 -13.99 53.74 -34.52
CA THR A 33 -13.37 53.06 -35.66
C THR A 33 -13.63 51.57 -35.55
N ASN A 34 -14.41 51.01 -36.50
CA ASN A 34 -14.81 49.62 -36.63
C ASN A 34 -13.60 48.65 -36.76
N SER A 35 -12.86 48.42 -35.69
CA SER A 35 -11.81 47.39 -35.64
C SER A 35 -11.98 46.52 -34.40
N CYS A 36 -12.64 45.37 -34.59
CA CYS A 36 -12.72 44.35 -33.59
C CYS A 36 -11.35 43.59 -33.53
N ARG A 37 -10.44 44.06 -32.68
CA ARG A 37 -9.19 43.29 -32.43
C ARG A 37 -9.52 42.11 -31.53
N ARG A 38 -9.41 40.92 -32.09
CA ARG A 38 -9.34 39.68 -31.29
C ARG A 38 -8.07 39.75 -30.44
N GLY A 39 -8.24 39.94 -29.13
CA GLY A 39 -7.15 39.85 -28.18
C GLY A 39 -6.66 38.42 -28.14
N THR A 40 -5.53 38.15 -28.77
CA THR A 40 -4.79 36.89 -28.53
C THR A 40 -4.21 36.95 -27.13
N TRP A 41 -4.78 36.20 -26.20
CA TRP A 41 -4.15 35.95 -24.93
C TRP A 41 -2.87 35.17 -25.19
N LEU A 42 -1.73 35.85 -25.16
CA LEU A 42 -0.43 35.22 -25.06
C LEU A 42 -0.38 34.56 -23.68
N ILE A 43 -0.80 33.29 -23.61
CA ILE A 43 -0.51 32.44 -22.48
C ILE A 43 1.00 32.42 -22.37
N HIS A 44 1.56 33.03 -21.32
CA HIS A 44 3.00 33.08 -21.11
C HIS A 44 3.52 31.62 -21.07
N PRO A 45 4.52 31.27 -21.87
CA PRO A 45 5.10 29.92 -21.88
C PRO A 45 5.68 29.52 -20.52
N LEU A 46 5.88 30.50 -19.63
CA LEU A 46 6.33 30.28 -18.24
C LEU A 46 5.31 29.54 -17.38
N LEU A 47 3.98 29.63 -17.68
CA LEU A 47 2.94 28.96 -16.90
C LEU A 47 2.80 27.48 -17.30
N LEU A 48 3.17 27.12 -18.53
CA LEU A 48 3.17 25.75 -19.01
C LEU A 48 4.40 24.94 -18.53
N LEU A 49 5.48 25.63 -18.14
CA LEU A 49 6.69 24.97 -17.64
C LEU A 49 6.55 24.46 -16.20
N LEU A 50 5.56 24.97 -15.44
CA LEU A 50 5.33 24.57 -14.04
C LEU A 50 4.56 23.25 -13.91
N LEU A 51 3.95 22.73 -14.99
CA LEU A 51 3.20 21.45 -14.96
C LEU A 51 4.05 20.22 -15.30
N ALA A 52 5.31 20.39 -15.63
CA ALA A 52 6.22 19.30 -15.98
C ALA A 52 7.29 19.05 -14.92
N LEU A 53 6.94 19.18 -13.64
CA LEU A 53 7.82 18.67 -12.59
C LEU A 53 7.79 17.13 -12.69
N PRO A 54 8.96 16.48 -12.89
CA PRO A 54 9.01 15.04 -12.86
C PRO A 54 8.53 14.60 -11.48
N THR A 55 7.40 13.90 -11.41
CA THR A 55 6.98 13.19 -10.20
C THR A 55 7.99 12.08 -9.99
N THR A 56 8.98 12.29 -9.12
CA THR A 56 9.84 11.21 -8.68
C THR A 56 8.95 10.17 -8.02
N PRO A 57 9.05 8.89 -8.41
CA PRO A 57 8.34 7.86 -7.71
C PRO A 57 8.78 7.88 -6.24
N VAL A 58 7.83 8.12 -5.33
CA VAL A 58 8.08 7.97 -3.90
C VAL A 58 8.04 6.47 -3.64
N PHE A 59 9.20 5.88 -3.44
CA PHE A 59 9.32 4.50 -2.99
C PHE A 59 8.90 4.45 -1.52
N ALA A 60 7.98 3.56 -1.19
CA ALA A 60 7.46 3.35 0.16
C ALA A 60 7.78 1.94 0.68
N ASN A 61 8.92 1.38 0.27
CA ASN A 61 9.44 0.13 0.82
C ASN A 61 9.89 0.32 2.28
N PRO A 62 9.96 -0.75 3.09
CA PRO A 62 10.43 -0.67 4.46
C PRO A 62 11.77 0.05 4.58
N THR A 63 11.88 0.98 5.53
CA THR A 63 13.08 1.81 5.71
C THR A 63 13.62 1.75 7.12
N GLY A 64 14.93 2.01 7.27
CA GLY A 64 15.59 2.09 8.58
C GLY A 64 15.63 0.75 9.31
N GLY A 65 15.78 -0.35 8.59
CA GLY A 65 15.85 -1.70 9.15
C GLY A 65 17.13 -1.90 9.96
N VAL A 66 16.98 -2.28 11.24
CA VAL A 66 18.08 -2.63 12.17
C VAL A 66 17.85 -4.05 12.68
N VAL A 67 18.77 -4.95 12.39
CA VAL A 67 18.70 -6.34 12.86
C VAL A 67 18.94 -6.39 14.37
N GLN A 68 17.99 -6.94 15.10
CA GLN A 68 18.07 -7.11 16.57
C GLN A 68 18.42 -8.56 16.95
N GLY A 69 18.08 -9.52 16.10
CA GLY A 69 18.36 -10.93 16.37
C GLY A 69 18.31 -11.76 15.10
N GLY A 70 19.08 -12.83 15.09
CA GLY A 70 19.25 -13.73 13.95
C GLY A 70 20.23 -13.20 12.90
N ASN A 71 20.57 -14.06 11.94
CA ASN A 71 21.44 -13.75 10.82
C ASN A 71 20.57 -13.24 9.66
N ILE A 72 20.48 -11.92 9.50
CA ILE A 72 19.63 -11.26 8.51
C ILE A 72 20.44 -10.28 7.66
N THR A 73 20.25 -10.32 6.36
CA THR A 73 20.76 -9.34 5.40
C THR A 73 19.59 -8.65 4.70
N ILE A 74 19.63 -7.33 4.63
CA ILE A 74 18.62 -6.51 3.95
C ILE A 74 19.27 -5.89 2.71
N THR A 75 18.61 -6.00 1.57
CA THR A 75 19.07 -5.46 0.28
C THR A 75 17.91 -4.75 -0.40
N ASP A 76 18.13 -3.49 -0.81
CA ASP A 76 17.16 -2.69 -1.51
C ASP A 76 17.62 -2.44 -2.95
N VAL A 77 16.78 -2.81 -3.91
CA VAL A 77 16.98 -2.54 -5.34
C VAL A 77 15.66 -2.04 -5.89
N ALA A 78 15.66 -0.87 -6.50
CA ALA A 78 14.52 -0.18 -7.12
C ALA A 78 13.15 -0.90 -7.04
N GLY A 79 12.37 -0.63 -6.00
CA GLY A 79 11.04 -1.22 -5.79
C GLY A 79 11.00 -2.65 -5.21
N LEU A 80 12.17 -3.23 -4.90
CA LEU A 80 12.27 -4.54 -4.26
C LEU A 80 13.18 -4.49 -3.04
N THR A 81 12.62 -4.69 -1.87
CA THR A 81 13.37 -4.95 -0.63
C THR A 81 13.46 -6.44 -0.40
N THR A 82 14.65 -6.99 -0.32
CA THR A 82 14.88 -8.41 -0.02
C THR A 82 15.50 -8.57 1.36
N ILE A 83 14.85 -9.37 2.20
CA ILE A 83 15.30 -9.75 3.54
C ILE A 83 15.70 -11.22 3.50
N THR A 84 17.00 -11.49 3.54
CA THR A 84 17.54 -12.86 3.57
C THR A 84 17.89 -13.24 4.99
N GLN A 85 17.27 -14.30 5.51
CA GLN A 85 17.44 -14.81 6.87
C GLN A 85 18.13 -16.17 6.84
N GLY A 86 19.17 -16.32 7.64
CA GLY A 86 19.92 -17.58 7.79
C GLY A 86 19.45 -18.46 8.95
N ASP A 87 18.85 -17.87 9.98
CA ASP A 87 18.41 -18.58 11.18
C ASP A 87 16.90 -18.87 11.14
N MET A 88 16.43 -19.81 11.95
CA MET A 88 15.00 -20.15 12.02
C MET A 88 14.14 -18.99 12.56
N ARG A 89 14.73 -18.10 13.35
CA ARG A 89 14.05 -16.90 13.88
C ARG A 89 14.93 -15.69 13.78
N GLY A 90 14.33 -14.56 13.42
CA GLY A 90 15.05 -13.31 13.32
C GLY A 90 14.16 -12.12 13.63
N ILE A 91 14.76 -11.03 14.10
CA ILE A 91 14.08 -9.81 14.51
C ILE A 91 14.70 -8.62 13.79
N VAL A 92 13.87 -7.81 13.15
CA VAL A 92 14.26 -6.54 12.55
C VAL A 92 13.37 -5.43 13.10
N ASN A 93 13.98 -4.37 13.61
CA ASN A 93 13.29 -3.13 13.92
C ASN A 93 13.36 -2.20 12.72
N TRP A 94 12.24 -1.62 12.34
CA TRP A 94 12.09 -0.73 11.19
C TRP A 94 11.68 0.67 11.64
N GLN A 95 12.15 1.69 10.95
CA GLN A 95 11.63 3.04 11.12
C GLN A 95 10.22 3.16 10.50
N ASP A 96 10.03 2.58 9.30
CA ASP A 96 8.75 2.43 8.63
C ASP A 96 8.70 1.07 7.93
N PHE A 97 7.51 0.44 7.94
CA PHE A 97 7.27 -0.77 7.19
C PHE A 97 5.99 -0.59 6.36
N SER A 98 6.14 0.10 5.25
CA SER A 98 5.10 0.26 4.24
C SER A 98 5.57 -0.33 2.91
N ILE A 99 4.65 -0.70 2.02
CA ILE A 99 4.95 -1.26 0.69
C ILE A 99 4.06 -0.54 -0.33
N GLY A 100 4.67 0.21 -1.22
CA GLY A 100 3.97 0.94 -2.28
C GLY A 100 3.33 0.01 -3.32
N ALA A 101 2.36 0.51 -4.07
CA ALA A 101 1.52 -0.30 -4.97
C ALA A 101 2.30 -1.06 -6.07
N LEU A 102 3.46 -0.56 -6.47
CA LEU A 102 4.34 -1.19 -7.48
C LEU A 102 5.59 -1.82 -6.86
N GLU A 103 5.61 -1.98 -5.55
CA GLU A 103 6.76 -2.44 -4.80
C GLU A 103 6.54 -3.82 -4.20
N THR A 104 7.65 -4.48 -3.92
CA THR A 104 7.66 -5.82 -3.32
C THR A 104 8.64 -5.87 -2.16
N THR A 105 8.20 -6.40 -1.04
CA THR A 105 9.08 -6.81 0.06
C THR A 105 9.10 -8.32 0.12
N ARG A 106 10.29 -8.91 -0.02
CA ARG A 106 10.48 -10.36 -0.10
C ARG A 106 11.36 -10.87 1.01
N PHE A 107 10.87 -11.89 1.71
CA PHE A 107 11.63 -12.64 2.71
C PHE A 107 12.09 -13.97 2.12
N ILE A 108 13.39 -14.24 2.21
CA ILE A 108 14.03 -15.49 1.88
C ILE A 108 14.48 -16.11 3.20
N GLN A 109 13.78 -17.10 3.65
CA GLN A 109 13.95 -17.74 4.95
C GLN A 109 14.41 -19.19 4.78
N PRO A 110 15.11 -19.80 5.78
CA PRO A 110 15.69 -21.14 5.64
C PRO A 110 14.65 -22.25 5.49
N SER A 111 13.42 -22.04 5.92
CA SER A 111 12.33 -23.02 5.75
C SER A 111 10.95 -22.35 5.86
N SER A 112 9.90 -23.10 5.54
CA SER A 112 8.51 -22.63 5.70
C SER A 112 8.08 -22.46 7.17
N SER A 113 8.78 -23.04 8.12
CA SER A 113 8.57 -22.88 9.56
C SER A 113 9.45 -21.80 10.19
N ALA A 114 10.38 -21.21 9.44
CA ALA A 114 11.15 -20.07 9.90
C ALA A 114 10.26 -18.83 10.05
N ALA A 115 10.61 -17.94 10.98
CA ALA A 115 9.82 -16.76 11.30
C ALA A 115 10.69 -15.51 11.44
N THR A 116 10.18 -14.38 10.89
CA THR A 116 10.78 -13.07 11.05
C THR A 116 9.81 -12.14 11.78
N LEU A 117 10.25 -11.54 12.89
CA LEU A 117 9.54 -10.46 13.57
C LEU A 117 10.00 -9.13 13.01
N ASN A 118 9.07 -8.38 12.44
CA ASN A 118 9.27 -7.03 11.94
C ASN A 118 8.53 -6.08 12.87
N ARG A 119 9.28 -5.33 13.67
CA ARG A 119 8.74 -4.36 14.62
C ARG A 119 8.94 -2.95 14.09
N VAL A 120 7.87 -2.18 13.96
CA VAL A 120 7.94 -0.77 13.57
C VAL A 120 8.11 0.10 14.80
N THR A 121 9.17 0.91 14.79
CA THR A 121 9.53 1.83 15.87
C THR A 121 9.22 3.29 15.55
N GLY A 122 8.87 3.60 14.31
CA GLY A 122 8.43 4.93 13.89
C GLY A 122 6.98 5.23 14.29
N GLY A 123 6.53 6.45 13.96
CA GLY A 123 5.22 6.97 14.39
C GLY A 123 4.10 6.82 13.36
N LEU A 124 4.33 6.14 12.23
CA LEU A 124 3.33 6.01 11.17
C LEU A 124 2.77 4.57 11.11
N PRO A 125 1.50 4.39 10.70
CA PRO A 125 0.96 3.07 10.45
C PRO A 125 1.63 2.41 9.24
N SER A 126 1.65 1.09 9.22
CA SER A 126 2.13 0.29 8.08
C SER A 126 1.04 0.18 7.01
N ASN A 127 1.34 0.59 5.78
CA ASN A 127 0.43 0.53 4.65
C ASN A 127 0.98 -0.41 3.58
N ILE A 128 0.35 -1.57 3.39
CA ILE A 128 0.73 -2.57 2.40
C ILE A 128 -0.19 -2.43 1.18
N HIS A 129 0.25 -1.69 0.17
CA HIS A 129 -0.44 -1.52 -1.11
C HIS A 129 0.14 -2.40 -2.23
N GLY A 130 1.38 -2.85 -2.07
CA GLY A 130 2.10 -3.73 -2.98
C GLY A 130 2.13 -5.18 -2.53
N ALA A 131 3.23 -5.87 -2.80
CA ALA A 131 3.40 -7.28 -2.50
C ALA A 131 4.33 -7.53 -1.30
N LEU A 132 3.84 -8.32 -0.34
CA LEU A 132 4.63 -8.92 0.72
C LEU A 132 4.74 -10.43 0.46
N GLU A 133 5.95 -10.89 0.21
CA GLU A 133 6.22 -12.29 -0.13
C GLU A 133 7.17 -12.94 0.88
N ALA A 134 6.88 -14.17 1.29
CA ALA A 134 7.78 -14.97 2.13
C ALA A 134 7.58 -16.46 1.90
N ASN A 135 8.66 -17.22 2.02
CA ASN A 135 8.58 -18.68 2.06
C ASN A 135 8.36 -19.24 3.48
N GLY A 136 8.46 -18.39 4.53
CA GLY A 136 8.19 -18.71 5.92
C GLY A 136 7.14 -17.77 6.54
N HIS A 137 7.20 -17.61 7.86
CA HIS A 137 6.27 -16.81 8.63
C HIS A 137 6.76 -15.36 8.78
N VAL A 138 5.86 -14.38 8.60
CA VAL A 138 6.14 -12.97 8.82
C VAL A 138 5.23 -12.44 9.92
N PHE A 139 5.84 -11.88 10.96
CA PHE A 139 5.18 -11.13 12.01
C PHE A 139 5.43 -9.65 11.78
N LEU A 140 4.38 -8.85 11.67
CA LEU A 140 4.43 -7.41 11.53
C LEU A 140 3.76 -6.75 12.73
N ILE A 141 4.58 -6.11 13.55
CA ILE A 141 4.13 -5.40 14.75
C ILE A 141 4.25 -3.90 14.50
N ASN A 142 3.12 -3.19 14.55
CA ASN A 142 3.13 -1.73 14.49
C ASN A 142 2.11 -1.13 15.45
N PRO A 143 2.56 -0.48 16.53
CA PRO A 143 1.68 0.17 17.50
C PRO A 143 0.77 1.25 16.90
N ASN A 144 1.08 1.76 15.72
CA ASN A 144 0.27 2.76 15.02
C ASN A 144 -0.77 2.13 14.07
N GLY A 145 -0.80 0.80 13.97
CA GLY A 145 -1.74 0.05 13.14
C GLY A 145 -1.13 -0.49 11.85
N VAL A 146 -1.85 -1.43 11.23
CA VAL A 146 -1.49 -2.07 9.96
C VAL A 146 -2.68 -2.07 9.02
N LEU A 147 -2.48 -1.62 7.80
CA LEU A 147 -3.46 -1.66 6.72
C LEU A 147 -2.92 -2.48 5.55
N VAL A 148 -3.58 -3.56 5.19
CA VAL A 148 -3.44 -4.18 3.88
C VAL A 148 -4.47 -3.54 2.95
N GLY A 149 -4.01 -2.71 2.03
CA GLY A 149 -4.87 -1.96 1.10
C GLY A 149 -5.52 -2.87 0.06
N ALA A 150 -6.52 -2.36 -0.68
CA ALA A 150 -7.31 -3.16 -1.63
C ALA A 150 -6.49 -3.84 -2.75
N GLN A 151 -5.33 -3.28 -3.11
CA GLN A 151 -4.41 -3.88 -4.08
C GLN A 151 -3.25 -4.64 -3.40
N GLY A 152 -3.15 -4.55 -2.06
CA GLY A 152 -2.13 -5.23 -1.28
C GLY A 152 -2.26 -6.74 -1.35
N ARG A 153 -1.12 -7.40 -1.48
CA ARG A 153 -1.04 -8.86 -1.58
C ARG A 153 -0.01 -9.38 -0.58
N VAL A 154 -0.46 -10.24 0.31
CA VAL A 154 0.40 -10.94 1.27
C VAL A 154 0.41 -12.41 0.89
N ASN A 155 1.58 -12.94 0.55
CA ASN A 155 1.77 -14.33 0.15
C ASN A 155 2.93 -14.94 0.94
N THR A 156 2.61 -15.66 2.02
CA THR A 156 3.57 -16.16 3.01
C THR A 156 3.18 -17.56 3.47
N ALA A 157 4.06 -18.27 4.19
CA ALA A 157 3.66 -19.51 4.86
C ALA A 157 2.78 -19.23 6.09
N GLY A 158 2.94 -18.07 6.73
CA GLY A 158 2.07 -17.56 7.78
C GLY A 158 2.26 -16.08 7.98
N PHE A 159 1.17 -15.35 8.28
CA PHE A 159 1.20 -13.91 8.49
C PHE A 159 0.47 -13.53 9.78
N VAL A 160 1.17 -12.79 10.62
CA VAL A 160 0.62 -12.20 11.84
C VAL A 160 0.83 -10.69 11.79
N ALA A 161 -0.24 -9.92 11.87
CA ALA A 161 -0.19 -8.47 12.02
C ALA A 161 -0.80 -8.08 13.36
N SER A 162 -0.11 -7.24 14.13
CA SER A 162 -0.58 -6.81 15.45
C SER A 162 -0.17 -5.38 15.76
N ALA A 163 -1.02 -4.68 16.52
CA ALA A 163 -0.66 -3.42 17.17
C ALA A 163 -0.07 -3.64 18.57
N LEU A 164 -0.15 -4.85 19.09
CA LEU A 164 0.45 -5.24 20.36
C LEU A 164 1.78 -5.93 20.11
N ASP A 165 2.75 -5.68 20.97
CA ASP A 165 4.11 -6.22 20.86
C ASP A 165 4.26 -7.58 21.54
N VAL A 166 5.34 -8.29 21.20
CA VAL A 166 5.75 -9.55 21.80
C VAL A 166 7.19 -9.44 22.29
N PRO A 167 7.54 -9.94 23.50
CA PRO A 167 8.92 -9.93 23.96
C PRO A 167 9.87 -10.72 23.05
N ASP A 168 11.05 -10.17 22.79
CA ASP A 168 12.07 -10.78 21.92
C ASP A 168 12.42 -12.20 22.36
N GLY A 169 12.54 -12.42 23.68
CA GLY A 169 12.86 -13.75 24.23
C GLY A 169 11.79 -14.81 23.96
N GLU A 170 10.51 -14.43 24.05
CA GLU A 170 9.39 -15.32 23.71
C GLU A 170 9.40 -15.64 22.21
N PHE A 171 9.58 -14.62 21.37
CA PHE A 171 9.65 -14.82 19.93
C PHE A 171 10.81 -15.71 19.52
N LEU A 172 12.02 -15.43 19.99
CA LEU A 172 13.23 -16.21 19.67
C LEU A 172 13.17 -17.64 20.24
N GLY A 173 12.56 -17.80 21.41
CA GLY A 173 12.38 -19.11 22.05
C GLY A 173 11.43 -20.06 21.31
N GLY A 174 10.51 -19.52 20.54
CA GLY A 174 9.62 -20.32 19.66
C GLY A 174 8.48 -21.04 20.33
N GLY A 175 8.23 -20.78 21.59
CA GLY A 175 7.09 -21.28 22.35
C GLY A 175 5.85 -20.39 22.25
N ASP A 176 5.05 -20.41 23.31
CA ASP A 176 3.88 -19.53 23.44
C ASP A 176 4.32 -18.07 23.44
N MET A 177 3.54 -17.22 22.79
CA MET A 177 3.80 -15.80 22.67
C MET A 177 2.66 -14.98 23.23
N THR A 178 2.96 -14.04 24.11
CA THR A 178 1.98 -13.13 24.70
C THR A 178 2.09 -11.76 24.07
N PHE A 179 1.08 -11.37 23.29
CA PHE A 179 1.00 -10.03 22.71
C PHE A 179 0.40 -9.06 23.71
N SER A 180 1.13 -8.00 24.03
CA SER A 180 0.71 -7.00 25.00
C SER A 180 1.14 -5.59 24.60
N GLY A 181 0.49 -4.56 25.15
CA GLY A 181 0.84 -3.16 24.90
C GLY A 181 -0.35 -2.22 25.06
N PRO A 182 -0.09 -0.91 25.11
CA PRO A 182 -1.14 0.11 25.33
C PRO A 182 -1.85 0.53 24.03
N SER A 183 -1.45 0.02 22.86
CA SER A 183 -2.01 0.44 21.57
C SER A 183 -3.47 0.04 21.42
N LEU A 184 -4.27 0.99 20.91
CA LEU A 184 -5.67 0.79 20.48
C LEU A 184 -5.81 0.84 18.95
N ALA A 185 -4.69 0.87 18.23
CA ALA A 185 -4.70 0.94 16.77
C ALA A 185 -5.22 -0.36 16.14
N GLY A 186 -5.91 -0.22 15.02
CA GLY A 186 -6.51 -1.36 14.32
C GLY A 186 -5.56 -2.05 13.35
N VAL A 187 -5.88 -3.32 13.07
CA VAL A 187 -5.36 -4.05 11.93
C VAL A 187 -6.50 -4.25 10.94
N VAL A 188 -6.33 -3.75 9.71
CA VAL A 188 -7.37 -3.76 8.69
C VAL A 188 -6.86 -4.48 7.45
N ASN A 189 -7.63 -5.43 6.95
CA ASN A 189 -7.35 -6.10 5.68
C ASN A 189 -8.45 -5.80 4.66
N LEU A 190 -8.09 -5.11 3.58
CA LEU A 190 -8.92 -4.86 2.40
C LEU A 190 -8.38 -5.58 1.15
N GLY A 191 -7.19 -6.18 1.27
CA GLY A 191 -6.47 -6.83 0.19
C GLY A 191 -6.60 -8.36 0.21
N THR A 192 -5.61 -9.00 -0.37
CA THR A 192 -5.55 -10.47 -0.45
C THR A 192 -4.43 -11.02 0.42
N ILE A 193 -4.77 -11.94 1.33
CA ILE A 193 -3.82 -12.72 2.09
C ILE A 193 -3.94 -14.17 1.63
N SER A 194 -2.85 -14.73 1.13
CA SER A 194 -2.78 -16.11 0.66
C SER A 194 -1.65 -16.87 1.36
N TRP A 195 -1.88 -18.15 1.58
CA TRP A 195 -0.90 -19.07 2.16
C TRP A 195 -0.21 -19.81 1.03
N ARG A 196 1.11 -19.83 1.03
CA ARG A 196 1.83 -20.80 0.20
C ARG A 196 1.76 -22.15 0.91
N CYS A 197 0.75 -22.97 0.59
CA CYS A 197 0.93 -24.39 0.80
C CYS A 197 2.18 -24.80 0.01
N CYS A 198 3.07 -25.57 0.63
CA CYS A 198 4.26 -26.12 -0.02
C CYS A 198 3.89 -26.62 -1.43
N PRO A 199 4.66 -26.33 -2.48
CA PRO A 199 4.45 -27.02 -3.73
C PRO A 199 4.64 -28.51 -3.46
N ASP A 200 3.52 -29.24 -3.46
CA ASP A 200 3.49 -30.69 -3.29
C ASP A 200 4.26 -31.35 -4.43
N GLY A 201 5.42 -31.78 -4.12
CA GLY A 201 6.31 -32.49 -5.02
C GLY A 201 7.03 -33.63 -4.31
N ALA A 202 6.36 -34.35 -3.44
CA ALA A 202 6.88 -35.63 -2.93
C ALA A 202 5.77 -36.52 -2.35
N HIS A 203 4.84 -36.96 -3.19
CA HIS A 203 4.22 -38.25 -2.96
C HIS A 203 5.19 -39.32 -3.42
N ARG A 204 5.88 -39.92 -2.50
CA ARG A 204 6.44 -41.31 -2.63
C ARG A 204 6.03 -42.10 -1.43
#